data_4dc1353b3836dc76a8cd3e66d97fe239
#
_entry.id   4dc1353b3836dc76a8cd3e66d97fe239
#
_cell.length_a   1.000
_cell.length_b   1.000
_cell.length_c   1.000
_cell.angle_alpha   90.00
_cell.angle_beta   90.00
_cell.angle_gamma   90.00
#
_symmetry.space_group_name_H-M   'P 1'
#
loop_
_entity.id
_entity.type
_entity.pdbx_description
1 polymer ?
#
loop_
_entity_poly.entity_id
_entity_poly.type
_entity_poly.pdbx_seq_one_letter_code
_entity_poly.pdbx_strand_id
1 'polypeptide(L)'
;LVGSEMCIRDRHCFDAGKIKGNEVIVKTLPEGTPFVTLDEVERKLNERDLMICNKEEAMCIAGVFGGLDSGSTEATTDVFIESAYFHPTWVRKTARRHGLNTDASFRFERGIDPNGVIYCLKLAALMVKELAGGTISSEIKDVCVAAPQDFMVELSYEKVNSLIGKVIPVETIKSIVTSLEMKIMNETVDGLTLAVPPYRVDVQRDCDVIEDILRIYGYNNVEIPTTLNSSLTTKGEHDKSNKLQNLVAEQLVGCGFNEILNNSLTRAAYYDGLENYPSNHLVMLLNPLSADLNCMRQTLLFGGLESIAHNANRKNADLKFFEFGNCYYFDADKKNPEKVLATYSEDYHLGLWVTGKKVANSWAHPDENSSVYELKAYVENILKRLGLDLHNLVVGNLTDDIFATALSVHTKGGKRLASFGVVTKKLLKAFDIDNEVYYADLNWKELMKAIRSVKISYKEISKFPAVKRDLALLLDKNVQFAEIEKIAYDTEKKLLKEVELFDVYE
;
A
#
# COMPACT_ATOMS: atom_id res chain seq x y z
N LEU A 1 -0.44 -31.08 18.55
CA LEU A 1 -1.14 -30.05 19.37
C LEU A 1 -2.52 -29.62 18.83
N VAL A 2 -2.99 -30.25 17.74
CA VAL A 2 -4.27 -29.91 17.10
C VAL A 2 -5.49 -30.49 17.86
N GLY A 3 -5.27 -31.38 18.79
CA GLY A 3 -6.35 -32.20 19.33
C GLY A 3 -7.00 -31.72 20.62
N SER A 4 -6.29 -31.19 21.58
CA SER A 4 -6.84 -31.03 22.94
C SER A 4 -7.37 -29.63 23.28
N GLU A 5 -6.69 -28.57 22.85
CA GLU A 5 -7.15 -27.22 23.15
C GLU A 5 -8.26 -26.71 22.25
N MET A 6 -8.27 -27.10 20.95
CA MET A 6 -9.39 -26.79 20.04
C MET A 6 -10.69 -27.50 20.44
N CYS A 7 -10.59 -28.68 21.04
CA CYS A 7 -11.77 -29.48 21.40
C CYS A 7 -12.48 -29.01 22.66
N ILE A 8 -11.84 -28.28 23.56
CA ILE A 8 -12.39 -27.98 24.90
C ILE A 8 -12.84 -26.53 25.03
N ARG A 9 -12.16 -25.56 24.39
CA ARG A 9 -12.43 -24.13 24.54
C ARG A 9 -13.53 -23.59 23.64
N ASP A 10 -13.94 -24.34 22.61
CA ASP A 10 -14.96 -23.92 21.63
C ASP A 10 -16.35 -24.44 21.98
N ARG A 11 -16.55 -24.98 23.19
CA ARG A 11 -17.81 -25.54 23.64
C ARG A 11 -18.45 -24.63 24.66
N HIS A 12 -19.76 -24.40 24.49
CA HIS A 12 -20.52 -23.66 25.47
C HIS A 12 -21.30 -24.62 26.36
N CYS A 13 -21.25 -24.34 27.66
CA CYS A 13 -21.96 -25.11 28.67
C CYS A 13 -23.04 -24.21 29.26
N PHE A 14 -24.28 -24.56 28.97
CA PHE A 14 -25.46 -23.86 29.54
C PHE A 14 -25.95 -24.58 30.78
N ASP A 15 -26.48 -23.80 31.73
CA ASP A 15 -27.32 -24.35 32.79
C ASP A 15 -28.63 -24.87 32.17
N ALA A 16 -28.86 -26.20 32.23
CA ALA A 16 -30.02 -26.80 31.61
C ALA A 16 -31.34 -26.27 32.22
N GLY A 17 -31.34 -25.90 33.48
CA GLY A 17 -32.52 -25.33 34.17
C GLY A 17 -32.91 -23.95 33.63
N LYS A 18 -31.98 -23.26 32.95
CA LYS A 18 -32.21 -21.94 32.32
C LYS A 18 -32.71 -22.03 30.88
N ILE A 19 -32.72 -23.23 30.28
CA ILE A 19 -33.23 -23.46 28.91
C ILE A 19 -34.75 -23.53 28.94
N LYS A 20 -35.41 -22.38 28.83
CA LYS A 20 -36.87 -22.27 28.86
C LYS A 20 -37.47 -23.01 27.66
N GLY A 21 -38.51 -23.82 27.97
CA GLY A 21 -39.24 -24.62 26.99
C GLY A 21 -38.50 -25.87 26.51
N ASN A 22 -37.36 -26.23 27.11
CA ASN A 22 -36.49 -27.36 26.69
C ASN A 22 -36.16 -27.38 25.19
N GLU A 23 -36.06 -26.20 24.60
CA GLU A 23 -35.75 -26.04 23.17
C GLU A 23 -34.51 -25.13 23.01
N VAL A 24 -33.60 -25.53 22.10
CA VAL A 24 -32.46 -24.72 21.65
C VAL A 24 -32.71 -24.37 20.20
N ILE A 25 -32.77 -23.07 19.89
CA ILE A 25 -33.10 -22.57 18.57
C ILE A 25 -31.96 -21.67 18.09
N VAL A 26 -31.36 -22.02 16.96
CA VAL A 26 -30.32 -21.19 16.32
C VAL A 26 -30.99 -20.32 15.27
N LYS A 27 -30.98 -18.99 15.49
CA LYS A 27 -31.66 -18.00 14.63
C LYS A 27 -30.98 -16.65 14.71
N THR A 28 -31.33 -15.73 13.82
CA THR A 28 -31.03 -14.29 13.93
C THR A 28 -32.19 -13.58 14.61
N LEU A 29 -31.91 -12.41 15.19
CA LEU A 29 -32.91 -11.57 15.85
C LEU A 29 -33.00 -10.20 15.14
N PRO A 30 -34.10 -9.45 15.33
CA PRO A 30 -34.25 -8.12 14.75
C PRO A 30 -33.12 -7.18 15.17
N GLU A 31 -32.77 -6.26 14.28
CA GLU A 31 -31.75 -5.23 14.55
C GLU A 31 -32.13 -4.39 15.78
N GLY A 32 -31.13 -4.10 16.61
CA GLY A 32 -31.30 -3.32 17.83
C GLY A 32 -31.81 -4.09 19.02
N THR A 33 -32.07 -5.41 18.92
CA THR A 33 -32.47 -6.24 20.07
C THR A 33 -31.40 -6.16 21.16
N PRO A 34 -31.75 -5.78 22.41
CA PRO A 34 -30.79 -5.72 23.51
C PRO A 34 -30.39 -7.11 23.97
N PHE A 35 -29.10 -7.30 24.26
CA PHE A 35 -28.53 -8.55 24.76
C PHE A 35 -27.37 -8.26 25.71
N VAL A 36 -27.42 -8.82 26.92
CA VAL A 36 -26.38 -8.67 27.94
C VAL A 36 -25.42 -9.86 27.86
N THR A 37 -24.17 -9.58 27.63
CA THR A 37 -23.10 -10.58 27.52
C THR A 37 -22.46 -10.88 28.89
N LEU A 38 -21.65 -11.95 28.98
CA LEU A 38 -20.97 -12.39 30.22
C LEU A 38 -20.10 -11.32 30.88
N ASP A 39 -19.67 -10.30 30.15
CA ASP A 39 -18.93 -9.14 30.63
C ASP A 39 -19.86 -8.02 31.22
N GLU A 40 -21.15 -8.33 31.44
CA GLU A 40 -22.16 -7.42 31.92
C GLU A 40 -22.45 -6.19 31.04
N VAL A 41 -21.99 -6.24 29.76
CA VAL A 41 -22.20 -5.17 28.78
C VAL A 41 -23.48 -5.42 28.01
N GLU A 42 -24.38 -4.44 27.97
CA GLU A 42 -25.54 -4.46 27.09
C GLU A 42 -25.12 -4.11 25.66
N ARG A 43 -25.42 -4.99 24.72
CA ARG A 43 -25.12 -4.86 23.30
C ARG A 43 -26.40 -4.81 22.49
N LYS A 44 -26.39 -4.05 21.40
CA LYS A 44 -27.48 -4.03 20.42
C LYS A 44 -27.12 -4.99 19.29
N LEU A 45 -27.92 -6.04 19.14
CA LEU A 45 -27.70 -7.05 18.09
C LEU A 45 -27.99 -6.46 16.71
N ASN A 46 -27.31 -7.01 15.71
CA ASN A 46 -27.60 -6.77 14.31
C ASN A 46 -28.40 -7.96 13.73
N GLU A 47 -29.22 -7.70 12.71
CA GLU A 47 -30.00 -8.73 12.02
C GLU A 47 -29.20 -9.91 11.47
N ARG A 48 -27.88 -9.75 11.36
CA ARG A 48 -26.93 -10.76 10.87
C ARG A 48 -26.14 -11.45 11.99
N ASP A 49 -26.45 -11.15 13.25
CA ASP A 49 -25.83 -11.85 14.37
C ASP A 49 -26.55 -13.18 14.60
N LEU A 50 -25.81 -14.29 14.50
CA LEU A 50 -26.36 -15.60 14.76
C LEU A 50 -26.43 -15.81 16.26
N MET A 51 -27.59 -16.17 16.75
CA MET A 51 -27.86 -16.35 18.17
C MET A 51 -28.28 -17.78 18.47
N ILE A 52 -27.84 -18.28 19.61
CA ILE A 52 -28.40 -19.49 20.24
C ILE A 52 -29.44 -18.98 21.25
N CYS A 53 -30.68 -19.42 21.07
CA CYS A 53 -31.83 -18.99 21.85
C CYS A 53 -32.50 -20.19 22.49
N ASN A 54 -33.20 -19.95 23.60
CA ASN A 54 -34.27 -20.83 24.07
C ASN A 54 -35.60 -20.41 23.42
N LYS A 55 -36.72 -20.93 23.92
CA LYS A 55 -38.05 -20.60 23.38
C LYS A 55 -38.44 -19.14 23.55
N GLU A 56 -37.92 -18.45 24.56
CA GLU A 56 -38.33 -17.10 24.95
C GLU A 56 -37.27 -16.04 24.67
N GLU A 57 -35.98 -16.35 24.87
CA GLU A 57 -34.91 -15.36 24.85
C GLU A 57 -33.60 -15.86 24.24
N ALA A 58 -32.69 -14.93 23.94
CA ALA A 58 -31.35 -15.23 23.47
C ALA A 58 -30.45 -15.65 24.64
N MET A 59 -29.62 -16.68 24.40
CA MET A 59 -28.71 -17.24 25.40
C MET A 59 -27.25 -16.97 25.10
N CYS A 60 -26.87 -16.92 23.82
CA CYS A 60 -25.48 -16.81 23.41
C CYS A 60 -25.36 -16.20 22.01
N ILE A 61 -24.34 -15.37 21.77
CA ILE A 61 -23.90 -14.99 20.43
C ILE A 61 -23.07 -16.15 19.89
N ALA A 62 -23.62 -16.87 18.91
CA ALA A 62 -23.07 -18.12 18.40
C ALA A 62 -21.60 -18.02 17.97
N GLY A 63 -20.73 -18.81 18.58
CA GLY A 63 -19.30 -18.84 18.32
C GLY A 63 -18.53 -17.58 18.71
N VAL A 64 -19.15 -16.64 19.46
CA VAL A 64 -18.51 -15.37 19.86
C VAL A 64 -18.50 -15.25 21.38
N PHE A 65 -19.66 -15.11 22.03
CA PHE A 65 -19.70 -14.85 23.47
C PHE A 65 -21.04 -15.23 24.12
N GLY A 66 -20.99 -15.82 25.30
CA GLY A 66 -22.17 -16.22 26.06
C GLY A 66 -22.94 -15.04 26.64
N GLY A 67 -24.26 -15.28 26.94
CA GLY A 67 -25.08 -14.36 27.66
C GLY A 67 -24.95 -14.53 29.18
N LEU A 68 -25.21 -13.45 29.91
CA LEU A 68 -25.08 -13.41 31.38
C LEU A 68 -25.99 -14.43 32.08
N ASP A 69 -27.24 -14.54 31.64
CA ASP A 69 -28.25 -15.30 32.34
C ASP A 69 -28.26 -16.81 32.08
N SER A 70 -27.58 -17.27 31.02
CA SER A 70 -27.60 -18.67 30.55
C SER A 70 -26.42 -19.49 31.01
N GLY A 71 -25.39 -18.86 31.58
CA GLY A 71 -24.15 -19.52 32.01
C GLY A 71 -24.37 -20.43 33.23
N SER A 72 -23.45 -21.39 33.37
CA SER A 72 -23.36 -22.28 34.53
C SER A 72 -22.85 -21.51 35.76
N THR A 73 -23.40 -21.84 36.94
CA THR A 73 -23.05 -21.25 38.24
C THR A 73 -22.69 -22.37 39.24
N GLU A 74 -22.25 -22.01 40.44
CA GLU A 74 -21.99 -22.97 41.50
C GLU A 74 -23.24 -23.77 41.92
N ALA A 75 -24.44 -23.24 41.65
CA ALA A 75 -25.73 -23.89 41.96
C ALA A 75 -26.22 -24.82 40.82
N THR A 76 -25.52 -24.85 39.67
CA THR A 76 -25.92 -25.66 38.50
C THR A 76 -25.72 -27.14 38.76
N THR A 77 -26.78 -27.93 38.62
CA THR A 77 -26.77 -29.39 38.79
C THR A 77 -26.81 -30.11 37.45
N ASP A 78 -27.43 -29.52 36.45
CA ASP A 78 -27.64 -30.09 35.13
C ASP A 78 -27.10 -29.17 34.05
N VAL A 79 -26.30 -29.70 33.15
CA VAL A 79 -25.67 -28.90 32.10
C VAL A 79 -26.06 -29.40 30.69
N PHE A 80 -26.26 -28.47 29.80
CA PHE A 80 -26.41 -28.71 28.37
C PHE A 80 -25.13 -28.29 27.66
N ILE A 81 -24.45 -29.26 27.02
CA ILE A 81 -23.21 -29.02 26.29
C ILE A 81 -23.54 -28.81 24.82
N GLU A 82 -23.25 -27.62 24.31
CA GLU A 82 -23.30 -27.29 22.89
C GLU A 82 -21.95 -27.55 22.23
N SER A 83 -21.99 -28.21 21.08
CA SER A 83 -20.83 -28.40 20.19
C SER A 83 -21.29 -28.15 18.76
N ALA A 84 -20.77 -27.10 18.12
CA ALA A 84 -21.26 -26.66 16.83
C ALA A 84 -20.13 -26.27 15.88
N TYR A 85 -20.47 -26.25 14.60
CA TYR A 85 -19.69 -25.60 13.54
C TYR A 85 -20.46 -24.36 13.10
N PHE A 86 -19.80 -23.20 13.14
CA PHE A 86 -20.35 -21.94 12.65
C PHE A 86 -19.54 -21.42 11.46
N HIS A 87 -20.23 -20.78 10.53
CA HIS A 87 -19.58 -20.23 9.35
C HIS A 87 -18.57 -19.13 9.72
N PRO A 88 -17.27 -19.26 9.38
CA PRO A 88 -16.19 -18.38 9.84
C PRO A 88 -16.44 -16.90 9.58
N THR A 89 -16.94 -16.56 8.37
CA THR A 89 -17.19 -15.17 7.99
C THR A 89 -18.27 -14.50 8.85
N TRP A 90 -19.31 -15.23 9.27
CA TRP A 90 -20.36 -14.70 10.13
C TRP A 90 -19.83 -14.40 11.52
N VAL A 91 -19.12 -15.34 12.12
CA VAL A 91 -18.49 -15.17 13.44
C VAL A 91 -17.55 -13.97 13.42
N ARG A 92 -16.66 -13.87 12.41
CA ARG A 92 -15.73 -12.77 12.26
C ARG A 92 -16.42 -11.39 12.16
N LYS A 93 -17.49 -11.31 11.35
CA LYS A 93 -18.23 -10.04 11.19
C LYS A 93 -18.95 -9.63 12.47
N THR A 94 -19.57 -10.59 13.17
CA THR A 94 -20.25 -10.38 14.45
C THR A 94 -19.24 -9.95 15.53
N ALA A 95 -18.16 -10.69 15.71
CA ALA A 95 -17.11 -10.39 16.68
C ALA A 95 -16.56 -8.96 16.49
N ARG A 96 -16.24 -8.57 15.27
CA ARG A 96 -15.75 -7.21 14.94
C ARG A 96 -16.78 -6.13 15.19
N ARG A 97 -18.06 -6.38 14.87
CA ARG A 97 -19.15 -5.42 15.09
C ARG A 97 -19.31 -5.08 16.57
N HIS A 98 -19.20 -6.07 17.42
CA HIS A 98 -19.33 -5.88 18.87
C HIS A 98 -18.01 -5.60 19.59
N GLY A 99 -16.88 -5.55 18.88
CA GLY A 99 -15.54 -5.36 19.46
C GLY A 99 -15.11 -6.51 20.39
N LEU A 100 -15.63 -7.73 20.13
CA LEU A 100 -15.37 -8.93 20.93
C LEU A 100 -14.26 -9.76 20.32
N ASN A 101 -13.12 -9.86 21.02
CA ASN A 101 -12.00 -10.73 20.66
C ASN A 101 -11.88 -11.85 21.70
N THR A 102 -12.73 -12.87 21.57
CA THR A 102 -12.73 -14.03 22.46
C THR A 102 -11.93 -15.19 21.85
N ASP A 103 -11.50 -16.14 22.70
CA ASP A 103 -10.85 -17.37 22.26
C ASP A 103 -11.74 -18.16 21.29
N ALA A 104 -13.05 -18.19 21.53
CA ALA A 104 -14.02 -18.82 20.65
C ALA A 104 -14.07 -18.15 19.29
N SER A 105 -14.28 -16.82 19.26
CA SER A 105 -14.32 -16.05 17.99
C SER A 105 -13.04 -16.19 17.19
N PHE A 106 -11.88 -16.17 17.85
CA PHE A 106 -10.57 -16.36 17.22
C PHE A 106 -10.43 -17.71 16.50
N ARG A 107 -11.01 -18.79 17.07
CA ARG A 107 -10.97 -20.12 16.44
C ARG A 107 -12.00 -20.28 15.35
N PHE A 108 -13.25 -19.94 15.64
CA PHE A 108 -14.33 -20.06 14.66
C PHE A 108 -14.10 -19.20 13.41
N GLU A 109 -13.57 -17.99 13.57
CA GLU A 109 -13.31 -17.10 12.41
C GLU A 109 -12.23 -17.61 11.45
N ARG A 110 -11.37 -18.51 11.92
CA ARG A 110 -10.32 -19.16 11.11
C ARG A 110 -10.76 -20.48 10.51
N GLY A 111 -11.90 -20.99 10.95
CA GLY A 111 -12.41 -22.30 10.59
C GLY A 111 -11.95 -23.38 11.55
N ILE A 112 -12.87 -24.26 11.93
CA ILE A 112 -12.64 -25.44 12.74
C ILE A 112 -12.97 -26.68 11.92
N ASP A 113 -12.60 -27.87 12.43
CA ASP A 113 -12.97 -29.15 11.80
C ASP A 113 -14.46 -29.45 11.97
N PRO A 114 -15.26 -29.39 10.90
CA PRO A 114 -16.69 -29.70 11.00
C PRO A 114 -16.95 -31.18 11.28
N ASN A 115 -16.02 -32.07 10.97
CA ASN A 115 -16.12 -33.51 11.26
C ASN A 115 -15.79 -33.85 12.73
N GLY A 116 -15.07 -32.94 13.41
CA GLY A 116 -14.69 -33.10 14.80
C GLY A 116 -15.80 -32.83 15.82
N VAL A 117 -16.93 -32.26 15.40
CA VAL A 117 -17.99 -31.75 16.31
C VAL A 117 -18.48 -32.81 17.29
N ILE A 118 -18.88 -34.00 16.78
CA ILE A 118 -19.42 -35.08 17.61
C ILE A 118 -18.34 -35.73 18.47
N TYR A 119 -17.13 -35.91 17.93
CA TYR A 119 -16.01 -36.47 18.69
C TYR A 119 -15.70 -35.57 19.91
N CYS A 120 -15.60 -34.26 19.69
CA CYS A 120 -15.31 -33.32 20.72
C CYS A 120 -16.42 -33.19 21.76
N LEU A 121 -17.69 -33.30 21.34
CA LEU A 121 -18.82 -33.35 22.27
C LEU A 121 -18.72 -34.52 23.22
N LYS A 122 -18.45 -35.74 22.68
CA LYS A 122 -18.25 -36.94 23.49
C LYS A 122 -17.08 -36.82 24.46
N LEU A 123 -15.97 -36.26 24.00
CA LEU A 123 -14.81 -36.03 24.83
C LEU A 123 -15.11 -35.06 25.99
N ALA A 124 -15.78 -33.95 25.69
CA ALA A 124 -16.19 -32.96 26.70
C ALA A 124 -17.12 -33.58 27.73
N ALA A 125 -18.13 -34.35 27.30
CA ALA A 125 -19.05 -35.02 28.20
C ALA A 125 -18.36 -36.06 29.10
N LEU A 126 -17.40 -36.83 28.57
CA LEU A 126 -16.59 -37.77 29.37
C LEU A 126 -15.72 -37.06 30.38
N MET A 127 -15.11 -35.93 30.03
CA MET A 127 -14.30 -35.13 30.95
C MET A 127 -15.16 -34.52 32.07
N VAL A 128 -16.35 -33.99 31.76
CA VAL A 128 -17.30 -33.53 32.78
C VAL A 128 -17.68 -34.66 33.74
N LYS A 129 -17.99 -35.85 33.19
CA LYS A 129 -18.30 -37.04 34.02
C LYS A 129 -17.15 -37.44 34.92
N GLU A 130 -15.91 -37.41 34.44
CA GLU A 130 -14.71 -37.79 35.21
C GLU A 130 -14.41 -36.79 36.32
N LEU A 131 -14.46 -35.47 35.98
CA LEU A 131 -14.05 -34.39 36.90
C LEU A 131 -15.15 -33.99 37.88
N ALA A 132 -16.39 -33.94 37.42
CA ALA A 132 -17.52 -33.53 38.24
C ALA A 132 -18.38 -34.68 38.80
N GLY A 133 -18.09 -35.92 38.45
CA GLY A 133 -18.82 -37.08 38.95
C GLY A 133 -20.27 -37.26 38.47
N GLY A 134 -20.66 -36.51 37.43
CA GLY A 134 -22.01 -36.52 36.87
C GLY A 134 -22.32 -37.77 36.02
N THR A 135 -23.57 -37.85 35.57
CA THR A 135 -24.07 -38.89 34.67
C THR A 135 -24.59 -38.29 33.37
N ILE A 136 -24.42 -38.97 32.26
CA ILE A 136 -24.98 -38.55 30.97
C ILE A 136 -26.45 -38.93 30.98
N SER A 137 -27.35 -37.93 30.91
CA SER A 137 -28.79 -38.10 31.07
C SER A 137 -29.60 -38.20 29.78
N SER A 138 -28.99 -37.89 28.64
CA SER A 138 -29.65 -37.90 27.34
C SER A 138 -28.75 -38.46 26.22
N GLU A 139 -29.35 -38.84 25.12
CA GLU A 139 -28.64 -39.12 23.89
C GLU A 139 -28.20 -37.85 23.17
N ILE A 140 -27.18 -37.99 22.29
CA ILE A 140 -26.70 -36.86 21.48
C ILE A 140 -27.76 -36.56 20.41
N LYS A 141 -28.13 -35.29 20.33
CA LYS A 141 -28.88 -34.73 19.20
C LYS A 141 -27.94 -34.08 18.24
N ASP A 142 -27.78 -34.64 17.07
CA ASP A 142 -27.01 -34.09 15.97
C ASP A 142 -27.93 -33.52 14.89
N VAL A 143 -27.78 -32.21 14.61
CA VAL A 143 -28.55 -31.54 13.56
C VAL A 143 -27.55 -30.95 12.56
N CYS A 144 -27.32 -31.67 11.47
CA CYS A 144 -26.42 -31.24 10.40
C CYS A 144 -27.25 -30.93 9.14
N VAL A 145 -27.27 -29.64 8.75
CA VAL A 145 -28.02 -29.16 7.57
C VAL A 145 -27.37 -29.62 6.27
N ALA A 146 -26.04 -29.66 6.22
CA ALA A 146 -25.27 -30.13 5.06
C ALA A 146 -24.03 -30.87 5.56
N ALA A 147 -23.86 -32.11 5.12
CA ALA A 147 -22.66 -32.89 5.46
C ALA A 147 -21.40 -32.18 4.98
N PRO A 148 -20.35 -32.08 5.83
CA PRO A 148 -19.07 -31.54 5.41
C PRO A 148 -18.50 -32.31 4.21
N GLN A 149 -17.96 -31.59 3.25
CA GLN A 149 -17.38 -32.17 2.04
C GLN A 149 -15.87 -31.89 2.04
N ASP A 150 -15.08 -32.87 1.61
CA ASP A 150 -13.66 -32.71 1.35
C ASP A 150 -13.48 -31.76 0.14
N PHE A 151 -12.43 -30.93 0.13
CA PHE A 151 -12.10 -30.10 -1.02
C PHE A 151 -11.42 -30.94 -2.10
N MET A 152 -11.99 -30.95 -3.30
CA MET A 152 -11.42 -31.70 -4.43
C MET A 152 -10.39 -30.83 -5.14
N VAL A 153 -9.14 -31.28 -5.19
CA VAL A 153 -8.00 -30.56 -5.80
C VAL A 153 -7.36 -31.43 -6.87
N GLU A 154 -7.27 -30.90 -8.09
CA GLU A 154 -6.54 -31.50 -9.20
C GLU A 154 -5.08 -31.02 -9.14
N LEU A 155 -4.13 -31.97 -9.01
CA LEU A 155 -2.70 -31.70 -8.88
C LEU A 155 -1.93 -32.27 -10.08
N SER A 156 -1.33 -31.40 -10.91
CA SER A 156 -0.46 -31.83 -12.02
C SER A 156 0.99 -31.94 -11.57
N TYR A 157 1.68 -33.04 -11.91
CA TYR A 157 3.10 -33.24 -11.61
C TYR A 157 3.98 -32.22 -12.34
N GLU A 158 3.63 -31.84 -13.58
CA GLU A 158 4.33 -30.81 -14.30
C GLU A 158 4.26 -29.46 -13.56
N LYS A 159 3.09 -29.09 -13.07
CA LYS A 159 2.89 -27.88 -12.31
C LYS A 159 3.66 -27.88 -10.98
N VAL A 160 3.67 -29.01 -10.26
CA VAL A 160 4.48 -29.19 -9.04
C VAL A 160 5.95 -28.91 -9.36
N ASN A 161 6.50 -29.59 -10.37
CA ASN A 161 7.91 -29.49 -10.73
C ASN A 161 8.28 -28.09 -11.25
N SER A 162 7.41 -27.47 -12.04
CA SER A 162 7.67 -26.13 -12.61
C SER A 162 7.60 -25.03 -11.56
N LEU A 163 6.66 -25.13 -10.62
CA LEU A 163 6.49 -24.12 -9.56
C LEU A 163 7.58 -24.23 -8.50
N ILE A 164 7.97 -25.44 -8.12
CA ILE A 164 9.06 -25.69 -7.16
C ILE A 164 10.43 -25.46 -7.80
N GLY A 165 10.55 -25.65 -9.11
CA GLY A 165 11.81 -25.54 -9.84
C GLY A 165 12.74 -26.76 -9.72
N LYS A 166 12.20 -27.88 -9.19
CA LYS A 166 12.90 -29.17 -9.05
C LYS A 166 11.94 -30.32 -9.32
N VAL A 167 12.43 -31.36 -9.97
CA VAL A 167 11.66 -32.60 -10.15
C VAL A 167 11.64 -33.38 -8.84
N ILE A 168 10.46 -33.54 -8.28
CA ILE A 168 10.23 -34.36 -7.07
C ILE A 168 9.67 -35.72 -7.52
N PRO A 169 10.23 -36.84 -7.03
CA PRO A 169 9.70 -38.17 -7.34
C PRO A 169 8.21 -38.31 -6.96
N VAL A 170 7.43 -38.89 -7.85
CA VAL A 170 5.97 -39.06 -7.64
C VAL A 170 5.64 -39.77 -6.33
N GLU A 171 6.40 -40.80 -5.95
CA GLU A 171 6.22 -41.50 -4.70
C GLU A 171 6.47 -40.61 -3.47
N THR A 172 7.39 -39.66 -3.58
CA THR A 172 7.63 -38.67 -2.52
C THR A 172 6.44 -37.71 -2.40
N ILE A 173 5.89 -37.24 -3.53
CA ILE A 173 4.68 -36.39 -3.56
C ILE A 173 3.53 -37.14 -2.89
N LYS A 174 3.27 -38.40 -3.29
CA LYS A 174 2.20 -39.25 -2.72
C LYS A 174 2.38 -39.44 -1.22
N SER A 175 3.59 -39.75 -0.77
CA SER A 175 3.92 -39.89 0.65
C SER A 175 3.62 -38.63 1.44
N ILE A 176 4.00 -37.48 0.91
CA ILE A 176 3.77 -36.18 1.57
C ILE A 176 2.28 -35.87 1.68
N VAL A 177 1.51 -35.92 0.58
CA VAL A 177 0.08 -35.59 0.61
C VAL A 177 -0.69 -36.57 1.51
N THR A 178 -0.33 -37.84 1.52
CA THR A 178 -0.95 -38.87 2.42
C THR A 178 -0.60 -38.59 3.88
N SER A 179 0.63 -38.17 4.19
CA SER A 179 1.03 -37.81 5.56
C SER A 179 0.30 -36.58 6.09
N LEU A 180 -0.23 -35.74 5.19
CA LEU A 180 -1.06 -34.57 5.50
C LEU A 180 -2.57 -34.88 5.48
N GLU A 181 -2.92 -36.19 5.55
CA GLU A 181 -4.28 -36.67 5.57
C GLU A 181 -5.13 -36.40 4.30
N MET A 182 -4.47 -35.97 3.20
CA MET A 182 -5.13 -35.86 1.90
C MET A 182 -5.32 -37.25 1.29
N LYS A 183 -6.53 -37.57 0.84
CA LYS A 183 -6.84 -38.86 0.20
C LYS A 183 -6.64 -38.77 -1.30
N ILE A 184 -5.91 -39.72 -1.88
CA ILE A 184 -5.76 -39.84 -3.32
C ILE A 184 -7.01 -40.54 -3.86
N MET A 185 -7.85 -39.79 -4.57
CA MET A 185 -9.11 -40.29 -5.15
C MET A 185 -8.91 -40.89 -6.51
N ASN A 186 -8.00 -40.31 -7.31
CA ASN A 186 -7.63 -40.81 -8.62
C ASN A 186 -6.16 -40.50 -8.90
N GLU A 187 -5.50 -41.38 -9.63
CA GLU A 187 -4.11 -41.25 -10.08
C GLU A 187 -4.05 -41.43 -11.59
N THR A 188 -3.39 -40.51 -12.25
CA THR A 188 -3.11 -40.54 -13.69
C THR A 188 -1.62 -40.45 -13.94
N VAL A 189 -1.18 -40.60 -15.20
CA VAL A 189 0.22 -40.40 -15.58
C VAL A 189 0.66 -38.97 -15.36
N ASP A 190 -0.26 -38.00 -15.44
CA ASP A 190 0.02 -36.57 -15.41
C ASP A 190 -0.22 -35.93 -14.05
N GLY A 191 -0.90 -36.62 -13.11
CA GLY A 191 -1.22 -36.01 -11.81
C GLY A 191 -2.14 -36.83 -10.92
N LEU A 192 -2.61 -36.19 -9.85
CA LEU A 192 -3.46 -36.70 -8.81
C LEU A 192 -4.75 -35.91 -8.66
N THR A 193 -5.85 -36.56 -8.37
CA THR A 193 -7.04 -35.91 -7.81
C THR A 193 -7.05 -36.18 -6.31
N LEU A 194 -7.02 -35.14 -5.51
CA LEU A 194 -6.93 -35.20 -4.05
C LEU A 194 -8.23 -34.75 -3.40
N ALA A 195 -8.65 -35.48 -2.36
CA ALA A 195 -9.67 -35.01 -1.43
C ALA A 195 -8.99 -34.51 -0.17
N VAL A 196 -9.01 -33.18 0.01
CA VAL A 196 -8.40 -32.49 1.12
C VAL A 196 -9.42 -32.35 2.25
N PRO A 197 -9.10 -32.75 3.49
CA PRO A 197 -10.06 -32.73 4.59
C PRO A 197 -10.50 -31.28 4.91
N PRO A 198 -11.76 -31.03 5.30
CA PRO A 198 -12.35 -29.71 5.42
C PRO A 198 -11.79 -28.88 6.59
N TYR A 199 -11.05 -29.47 7.51
CA TYR A 199 -10.32 -28.71 8.53
C TYR A 199 -9.11 -27.94 7.95
N ARG A 200 -8.63 -28.32 6.77
CA ARG A 200 -7.60 -27.61 6.01
C ARG A 200 -8.24 -26.50 5.17
N VAL A 201 -8.81 -25.50 5.86
CA VAL A 201 -9.58 -24.40 5.24
C VAL A 201 -8.78 -23.54 4.27
N ASP A 202 -7.47 -23.55 4.39
CA ASP A 202 -6.49 -22.82 3.59
C ASP A 202 -6.03 -23.57 2.33
N VAL A 203 -6.28 -24.90 2.24
CA VAL A 203 -5.78 -25.75 1.16
C VAL A 203 -6.94 -26.14 0.22
N GLN A 204 -7.24 -25.26 -0.73
CA GLN A 204 -8.36 -25.45 -1.67
C GLN A 204 -7.94 -25.46 -3.14
N ARG A 205 -6.69 -25.11 -3.44
CA ARG A 205 -6.15 -25.03 -4.79
C ARG A 205 -4.89 -25.86 -4.91
N ASP A 206 -4.50 -26.15 -6.13
CA ASP A 206 -3.27 -26.89 -6.43
C ASP A 206 -2.00 -26.21 -5.90
N CYS A 207 -1.93 -24.87 -5.99
CA CYS A 207 -0.79 -24.13 -5.46
C CYS A 207 -0.66 -24.25 -3.93
N ASP A 208 -1.77 -24.38 -3.21
CA ASP A 208 -1.77 -24.55 -1.76
C ASP A 208 -1.21 -25.94 -1.39
N VAL A 209 -1.58 -26.96 -2.15
CA VAL A 209 -1.02 -28.33 -2.02
C VAL A 209 0.48 -28.35 -2.37
N ILE A 210 0.88 -27.60 -3.42
CA ILE A 210 2.30 -27.51 -3.82
C ILE A 210 3.13 -26.82 -2.74
N GLU A 211 2.59 -25.79 -2.09
CA GLU A 211 3.23 -25.15 -0.94
C GLU A 211 3.48 -26.16 0.19
N ASP A 212 2.48 -26.96 0.54
CA ASP A 212 2.61 -28.01 1.55
C ASP A 212 3.65 -29.07 1.16
N ILE A 213 3.63 -29.51 -0.10
CA ILE A 213 4.65 -30.45 -0.61
C ILE A 213 6.05 -29.86 -0.42
N LEU A 214 6.27 -28.61 -0.82
CA LEU A 214 7.56 -27.95 -0.71
C LEU A 214 7.97 -27.76 0.75
N ARG A 215 7.04 -27.41 1.62
CA ARG A 215 7.27 -27.26 3.06
C ARG A 215 7.75 -28.54 3.72
N ILE A 216 7.13 -29.69 3.41
CA ILE A 216 7.52 -31.00 3.96
C ILE A 216 8.78 -31.52 3.28
N TYR A 217 8.91 -31.38 1.95
CA TYR A 217 10.12 -31.73 1.21
C TYR A 217 11.34 -30.94 1.72
N GLY A 218 11.13 -29.68 2.10
CA GLY A 218 12.15 -28.76 2.63
C GLY A 218 12.70 -27.79 1.58
N TYR A 219 12.56 -26.51 1.83
CA TYR A 219 13.05 -25.43 0.97
C TYR A 219 14.54 -25.53 0.66
N ASN A 220 15.35 -25.95 1.64
CA ASN A 220 16.79 -26.09 1.49
C ASN A 220 17.22 -27.23 0.57
N ASN A 221 16.30 -28.14 0.23
CA ASN A 221 16.54 -29.24 -0.71
C ASN A 221 16.34 -28.83 -2.16
N VAL A 222 15.90 -27.59 -2.41
CA VAL A 222 15.77 -27.00 -3.75
C VAL A 222 17.02 -26.19 -4.05
N GLU A 223 17.71 -26.58 -5.12
CA GLU A 223 18.96 -25.93 -5.53
C GLU A 223 18.67 -24.55 -6.12
N ILE A 224 19.46 -23.55 -5.71
CA ILE A 224 19.39 -22.22 -6.31
C ILE A 224 20.15 -22.29 -7.65
N PRO A 225 19.50 -22.04 -8.79
CA PRO A 225 20.19 -22.07 -10.09
C PRO A 225 21.22 -20.95 -10.16
N THR A 226 22.40 -21.28 -10.69
CA THR A 226 23.50 -20.31 -10.91
C THR A 226 23.26 -19.44 -12.15
N THR A 227 22.33 -19.84 -13.01
CA THR A 227 22.00 -19.15 -14.24
C THR A 227 20.51 -18.94 -14.37
N LEU A 228 20.12 -17.73 -14.80
CA LEU A 228 18.74 -17.39 -15.13
C LEU A 228 18.56 -17.42 -16.65
N ASN A 229 17.72 -18.30 -17.14
CA ASN A 229 17.32 -18.30 -18.54
C ASN A 229 16.08 -17.44 -18.72
N SER A 230 16.27 -16.25 -19.29
CA SER A 230 15.13 -15.38 -19.60
C SER A 230 15.21 -14.87 -21.02
N SER A 231 14.05 -14.67 -21.67
CA SER A 231 13.96 -14.04 -22.98
C SER A 231 14.00 -12.53 -22.80
N LEU A 232 15.13 -11.90 -23.14
CA LEU A 232 15.32 -10.44 -23.04
C LEU A 232 14.86 -9.68 -24.30
N THR A 233 13.99 -10.25 -25.11
CA THR A 233 13.64 -9.72 -26.44
C THR A 233 12.59 -8.61 -26.43
N THR A 234 11.86 -8.42 -25.36
CA THR A 234 10.81 -7.39 -25.26
C THR A 234 11.32 -6.16 -24.53
N LYS A 235 11.44 -5.04 -25.27
CA LYS A 235 11.62 -3.71 -24.68
C LYS A 235 10.25 -3.05 -24.50
N GLY A 236 9.78 -2.97 -23.28
CA GLY A 236 8.52 -2.31 -22.92
C GLY A 236 8.65 -0.78 -22.87
N GLU A 237 7.52 -0.08 -22.84
CA GLU A 237 7.51 1.37 -22.57
C GLU A 237 8.09 1.70 -21.19
N HIS A 238 7.92 0.83 -20.21
CA HIS A 238 8.51 0.95 -18.88
C HIS A 238 10.03 0.92 -18.88
N ASP A 239 10.66 0.09 -19.73
CA ASP A 239 12.12 0.02 -19.82
C ASP A 239 12.72 1.34 -20.28
N LYS A 240 12.07 2.01 -21.24
CA LYS A 240 12.49 3.33 -21.71
C LYS A 240 12.36 4.38 -20.61
N SER A 241 11.25 4.37 -19.87
CA SER A 241 11.03 5.31 -18.75
C SER A 241 12.07 5.10 -17.65
N ASN A 242 12.29 3.86 -17.21
CA ASN A 242 13.29 3.53 -16.20
C ASN A 242 14.71 3.90 -16.62
N LYS A 243 15.06 3.66 -17.88
CA LYS A 243 16.38 4.06 -18.40
C LYS A 243 16.59 5.58 -18.38
N LEU A 244 15.56 6.36 -18.71
CA LEU A 244 15.63 7.82 -18.67
C LEU A 244 15.62 8.34 -17.24
N GLN A 245 14.89 7.70 -16.35
CA GLN A 245 14.91 8.01 -14.91
C GLN A 245 16.31 7.81 -14.33
N ASN A 246 16.95 6.66 -14.60
CA ASN A 246 18.31 6.39 -14.15
C ASN A 246 19.31 7.38 -14.76
N LEU A 247 19.16 7.74 -16.03
CA LEU A 247 20.01 8.74 -16.69
C LEU A 247 19.96 10.11 -15.97
N VAL A 248 18.77 10.54 -15.54
CA VAL A 248 18.60 11.81 -14.80
C VAL A 248 19.07 11.65 -13.36
N ALA A 249 18.80 10.52 -12.72
CA ALA A 249 19.28 10.23 -11.37
C ALA A 249 20.81 10.25 -11.29
N GLU A 250 21.50 9.58 -12.21
CA GLU A 250 22.97 9.59 -12.31
C GLU A 250 23.52 11.01 -12.50
N GLN A 251 22.87 11.83 -13.34
CA GLN A 251 23.24 13.23 -13.51
C GLN A 251 23.10 14.03 -12.20
N LEU A 252 21.98 13.87 -11.49
CA LEU A 252 21.74 14.54 -10.22
C LEU A 252 22.73 14.12 -9.14
N VAL A 253 22.99 12.82 -9.01
CA VAL A 253 24.03 12.29 -8.10
C VAL A 253 25.41 12.88 -8.46
N GLY A 254 25.75 12.94 -9.75
CA GLY A 254 26.98 13.60 -10.23
C GLY A 254 27.06 15.10 -9.88
N CYS A 255 25.93 15.78 -9.65
CA CYS A 255 25.83 17.16 -9.17
C CYS A 255 25.76 17.28 -7.65
N GLY A 256 25.91 16.19 -6.89
CA GLY A 256 25.93 16.16 -5.44
C GLY A 256 24.55 16.05 -4.78
N PHE A 257 23.53 15.63 -5.54
CA PHE A 257 22.23 15.30 -4.93
C PHE A 257 22.24 13.92 -4.31
N ASN A 258 21.47 13.75 -3.24
CA ASN A 258 21.13 12.49 -2.64
C ASN A 258 19.69 12.12 -3.00
N GLU A 259 19.48 10.88 -3.41
CA GLU A 259 18.13 10.36 -3.61
C GLU A 259 17.46 10.11 -2.27
N ILE A 260 16.22 10.56 -2.13
CA ILE A 260 15.37 10.27 -0.96
C ILE A 260 14.14 9.48 -1.42
N LEU A 261 13.58 8.71 -0.51
CA LEU A 261 12.35 7.96 -0.73
C LEU A 261 11.44 8.15 0.47
N ASN A 262 10.42 8.97 0.30
CA ASN A 262 9.45 9.26 1.34
C ASN A 262 8.19 8.41 1.17
N ASN A 263 7.44 8.23 2.27
CA ASN A 263 6.18 7.54 2.24
C ASN A 263 5.16 8.28 1.34
N SER A 264 4.37 7.52 0.58
CA SER A 264 3.22 8.06 -0.17
C SER A 264 2.08 8.51 0.75
N LEU A 265 2.03 7.98 1.98
CA LEU A 265 1.11 8.43 3.01
C LEU A 265 1.70 9.63 3.74
N THR A 266 0.86 10.61 4.01
CA THR A 266 1.23 11.88 4.64
C THR A 266 0.10 12.41 5.51
N ARG A 267 0.34 13.54 6.14
CA ARG A 267 -0.60 14.22 7.02
C ARG A 267 -1.53 15.14 6.22
N ALA A 268 -2.83 14.95 6.31
CA ALA A 268 -3.83 15.78 5.63
C ALA A 268 -3.74 17.26 6.05
N ALA A 269 -3.38 17.54 7.30
CA ALA A 269 -3.23 18.90 7.81
C ALA A 269 -2.18 19.74 7.06
N TYR A 270 -1.24 19.15 6.32
CA TYR A 270 -0.31 19.91 5.48
C TYR A 270 -0.99 20.66 4.34
N TYR A 271 -2.18 20.22 3.95
CA TYR A 271 -2.96 20.80 2.85
C TYR A 271 -4.02 21.79 3.31
N ASP A 272 -4.13 22.05 4.63
CA ASP A 272 -5.12 22.97 5.17
C ASP A 272 -4.83 24.42 4.72
N GLY A 273 -5.81 25.02 4.05
CA GLY A 273 -5.73 26.38 3.55
C GLY A 273 -4.88 26.56 2.29
N LEU A 274 -4.54 25.47 1.57
CA LEU A 274 -3.92 25.53 0.26
C LEU A 274 -5.01 25.50 -0.83
N GLU A 275 -4.97 26.46 -1.76
CA GLU A 275 -5.92 26.55 -2.89
C GLU A 275 -5.48 25.67 -4.06
N ASN A 276 -4.16 25.58 -4.32
CA ASN A 276 -3.62 24.79 -5.43
C ASN A 276 -3.51 23.28 -5.10
N TYR A 277 -3.59 22.92 -3.82
CA TYR A 277 -3.58 21.54 -3.30
C TYR A 277 -4.76 21.34 -2.35
N PRO A 278 -6.01 21.46 -2.83
CA PRO A 278 -7.17 21.52 -1.95
C PRO A 278 -7.45 20.19 -1.25
N SER A 279 -7.85 20.27 0.02
CA SER A 279 -8.09 19.12 0.88
C SER A 279 -9.20 18.19 0.37
N ASN A 280 -10.16 18.69 -0.43
CA ASN A 280 -11.21 17.89 -1.05
C ASN A 280 -10.72 16.98 -2.20
N HIS A 281 -9.50 17.21 -2.69
CA HIS A 281 -8.83 16.35 -3.67
C HIS A 281 -7.89 15.32 -3.03
N LEU A 282 -7.82 15.26 -1.70
CA LEU A 282 -7.02 14.26 -1.00
C LEU A 282 -7.65 12.87 -1.10
N VAL A 283 -6.80 11.88 -1.32
CA VAL A 283 -7.17 10.47 -1.17
C VAL A 283 -7.03 10.12 0.31
N MET A 284 -8.16 10.16 1.03
CA MET A 284 -8.20 9.86 2.46
C MET A 284 -8.23 8.36 2.71
N LEU A 285 -7.52 7.90 3.74
CA LEU A 285 -7.58 6.51 4.18
C LEU A 285 -8.81 6.26 5.06
N LEU A 286 -9.45 5.12 4.84
CA LEU A 286 -10.61 4.70 5.64
C LEU A 286 -10.22 4.37 7.10
N ASN A 287 -9.09 3.69 7.27
CA ASN A 287 -8.57 3.25 8.57
C ASN A 287 -7.07 3.58 8.67
N PRO A 288 -6.70 4.85 8.90
CA PRO A 288 -5.28 5.23 9.00
C PRO A 288 -4.67 4.67 10.28
N LEU A 289 -3.39 4.28 10.21
CA LEU A 289 -2.62 3.82 11.38
C LEU A 289 -2.36 4.94 12.38
N SER A 290 -2.24 6.18 11.89
CA SER A 290 -2.07 7.38 12.72
C SER A 290 -2.64 8.61 12.01
N ALA A 291 -2.81 9.72 12.73
CA ALA A 291 -3.18 11.01 12.16
C ALA A 291 -2.09 11.56 11.21
N ASP A 292 -0.86 11.13 11.37
CA ASP A 292 0.28 11.57 10.55
C ASP A 292 0.36 10.85 9.20
N LEU A 293 -0.39 9.76 9.02
CA LEU A 293 -0.41 8.94 7.81
C LEU A 293 -1.86 8.68 7.37
N ASN A 294 -2.67 9.73 7.28
CA ASN A 294 -4.11 9.61 7.09
C ASN A 294 -4.60 9.91 5.66
N CYS A 295 -3.71 10.36 4.78
CA CYS A 295 -4.02 10.59 3.36
C CYS A 295 -2.83 10.27 2.45
N MET A 296 -3.07 10.19 1.14
CA MET A 296 -2.01 10.08 0.15
C MET A 296 -1.58 11.46 -0.33
N ARG A 297 -0.29 11.64 -0.62
CA ARG A 297 0.33 12.91 -1.00
C ARG A 297 -0.13 13.42 -2.37
N GLN A 298 -0.46 14.72 -2.48
CA GLN A 298 -0.70 15.42 -3.75
C GLN A 298 0.59 16.03 -4.34
N THR A 299 1.63 16.21 -3.53
CA THR A 299 2.94 16.75 -3.94
C THR A 299 4.05 16.03 -3.19
N LEU A 300 5.24 15.99 -3.79
CA LEU A 300 6.44 15.46 -3.13
C LEU A 300 7.02 16.45 -2.10
N LEU A 301 6.63 17.73 -2.14
CA LEU A 301 7.22 18.81 -1.34
C LEU A 301 7.34 18.46 0.14
N PHE A 302 6.24 18.03 0.78
CA PHE A 302 6.17 17.89 2.24
C PHE A 302 7.09 16.79 2.77
N GLY A 303 7.17 15.64 2.08
CA GLY A 303 8.11 14.57 2.45
C GLY A 303 9.58 15.03 2.37
N GLY A 304 9.91 15.83 1.35
CA GLY A 304 11.23 16.44 1.25
C GLY A 304 11.51 17.47 2.37
N LEU A 305 10.51 18.26 2.77
CA LEU A 305 10.65 19.19 3.91
C LEU A 305 10.85 18.42 5.22
N GLU A 306 10.13 17.33 5.45
CA GLU A 306 10.36 16.43 6.60
C GLU A 306 11.80 15.89 6.62
N SER A 307 12.30 15.47 5.45
CA SER A 307 13.67 15.00 5.29
C SER A 307 14.71 16.08 5.55
N ILE A 308 14.46 17.31 5.11
CA ILE A 308 15.32 18.47 5.38
C ILE A 308 15.33 18.78 6.88
N ALA A 309 14.17 18.91 7.52
CA ALA A 309 14.05 19.17 8.96
C ALA A 309 14.77 18.09 9.78
N HIS A 310 14.59 16.80 9.41
CA HIS A 310 15.26 15.69 10.06
C HIS A 310 16.81 15.83 10.02
N ASN A 311 17.36 16.23 8.88
CA ASN A 311 18.80 16.39 8.70
C ASN A 311 19.32 17.67 9.38
N ALA A 312 18.59 18.80 9.26
CA ALA A 312 18.95 20.07 9.89
C ALA A 312 19.06 19.93 11.41
N ASN A 313 18.12 19.22 12.04
CA ASN A 313 18.15 18.89 13.46
C ASN A 313 19.39 18.06 13.88
N ARG A 314 20.08 17.45 12.91
CA ARG A 314 21.35 16.70 13.09
C ARG A 314 22.58 17.50 12.65
N LYS A 315 22.43 18.82 12.50
CA LYS A 315 23.50 19.76 12.07
C LYS A 315 23.98 19.50 10.63
N ASN A 316 23.14 18.94 9.79
CA ASN A 316 23.38 18.74 8.37
C ASN A 316 22.34 19.56 7.59
N ALA A 317 22.65 20.83 7.32
CA ALA A 317 21.71 21.80 6.76
C ALA A 317 21.95 22.13 5.29
N ASP A 318 23.13 21.76 4.75
CA ASP A 318 23.51 22.01 3.36
C ASP A 318 23.13 20.79 2.53
N LEU A 319 21.95 20.81 1.90
CA LEU A 319 21.33 19.61 1.33
C LEU A 319 20.89 19.83 -0.11
N LYS A 320 21.08 18.80 -0.92
CA LYS A 320 20.51 18.65 -2.25
C LYS A 320 19.83 17.28 -2.32
N PHE A 321 18.51 17.28 -2.44
CA PHE A 321 17.72 16.06 -2.49
C PHE A 321 16.92 15.95 -3.78
N PHE A 322 16.71 14.72 -4.25
CA PHE A 322 15.73 14.42 -5.29
C PHE A 322 14.93 13.16 -4.96
N GLU A 323 13.70 13.11 -5.45
CA GLU A 323 12.81 11.97 -5.30
C GLU A 323 11.99 11.78 -6.57
N PHE A 324 11.97 10.56 -7.08
CA PHE A 324 10.95 10.13 -8.04
C PHE A 324 9.80 9.46 -7.29
N GLY A 325 8.57 9.94 -7.49
CA GLY A 325 7.43 9.40 -6.77
C GLY A 325 6.09 9.73 -7.38
N ASN A 326 5.08 8.95 -7.02
CA ASN A 326 3.70 9.19 -7.38
C ASN A 326 3.07 10.25 -6.47
N CYS A 327 2.25 11.10 -7.07
CA CYS A 327 1.31 12.01 -6.42
C CYS A 327 -0.12 11.55 -6.75
N TYR A 328 -1.05 11.67 -5.81
CA TYR A 328 -2.36 11.05 -5.88
C TYR A 328 -3.46 12.09 -5.73
N TYR A 329 -4.53 11.92 -6.49
CA TYR A 329 -5.64 12.87 -6.52
C TYR A 329 -6.97 12.15 -6.50
N PHE A 330 -7.93 12.73 -5.78
CA PHE A 330 -9.32 12.35 -5.76
C PHE A 330 -10.17 13.43 -6.44
N ASP A 331 -11.09 13.04 -7.32
CA ASP A 331 -11.99 13.93 -8.01
C ASP A 331 -13.41 13.34 -7.98
N ALA A 332 -14.24 13.92 -7.12
CA ALA A 332 -15.61 13.46 -6.91
C ALA A 332 -16.48 13.56 -8.18
N ASP A 333 -16.18 14.52 -9.06
CA ASP A 333 -16.97 14.77 -10.29
C ASP A 333 -16.77 13.66 -11.35
N LYS A 334 -15.68 12.89 -11.23
CA LYS A 334 -15.37 11.75 -12.11
C LYS A 334 -16.02 10.44 -11.67
N LYS A 335 -16.98 10.47 -10.74
CA LYS A 335 -17.63 9.26 -10.24
C LYS A 335 -18.35 8.53 -11.37
N ASN A 336 -17.96 7.26 -11.57
CA ASN A 336 -18.54 6.40 -12.60
C ASN A 336 -18.91 5.04 -11.98
N PRO A 337 -20.21 4.63 -12.01
CA PRO A 337 -20.66 3.35 -11.46
C PRO A 337 -19.99 2.12 -12.07
N GLU A 338 -19.61 2.20 -13.36
CA GLU A 338 -18.95 1.10 -14.07
C GLU A 338 -17.43 1.04 -13.82
N LYS A 339 -16.85 2.16 -13.38
CA LYS A 339 -15.40 2.27 -13.12
C LYS A 339 -15.16 2.88 -11.74
N VAL A 340 -15.17 2.04 -10.72
CA VAL A 340 -15.04 2.45 -9.31
C VAL A 340 -13.79 3.33 -9.05
N LEU A 341 -12.70 3.10 -9.78
CA LEU A 341 -11.46 3.85 -9.64
C LEU A 341 -11.39 5.13 -10.50
N ALA A 342 -12.44 5.49 -11.23
CA ALA A 342 -12.41 6.67 -12.10
C ALA A 342 -12.23 8.01 -11.35
N THR A 343 -12.63 8.04 -10.07
CA THR A 343 -12.43 9.19 -9.16
C THR A 343 -11.01 9.39 -8.71
N TYR A 344 -10.15 8.40 -8.89
CA TYR A 344 -8.76 8.44 -8.44
C TYR A 344 -7.82 8.57 -9.63
N SER A 345 -6.79 9.38 -9.47
CA SER A 345 -5.71 9.48 -10.45
C SER A 345 -4.36 9.57 -9.75
N GLU A 346 -3.32 9.12 -10.47
CA GLU A 346 -1.94 9.25 -10.03
C GLU A 346 -1.06 9.76 -11.16
N ASP A 347 -0.12 10.60 -10.80
CA ASP A 347 0.89 11.13 -11.71
C ASP A 347 2.28 10.97 -11.10
N TYR A 348 3.25 10.59 -11.92
CA TYR A 348 4.62 10.37 -11.50
C TYR A 348 5.43 11.64 -11.67
N HIS A 349 6.11 12.06 -10.62
CA HIS A 349 6.83 13.32 -10.52
C HIS A 349 8.30 13.10 -10.14
N LEU A 350 9.14 14.08 -10.47
CA LEU A 350 10.49 14.25 -9.94
C LEU A 350 10.51 15.53 -9.10
N GLY A 351 10.74 15.40 -7.81
CA GLY A 351 10.97 16.52 -6.90
C GLY A 351 12.47 16.79 -6.71
N LEU A 352 12.87 18.08 -6.67
CA LEU A 352 14.22 18.51 -6.32
C LEU A 352 14.14 19.51 -5.16
N TRP A 353 15.03 19.36 -4.18
CA TRP A 353 15.18 20.30 -3.07
C TRP A 353 16.64 20.72 -2.94
N VAL A 354 16.85 22.01 -2.80
CA VAL A 354 18.17 22.61 -2.56
C VAL A 354 18.05 23.57 -1.39
N THR A 355 18.94 23.47 -0.41
CA THR A 355 18.94 24.34 0.77
C THR A 355 20.35 24.48 1.36
N GLY A 356 20.56 25.54 2.13
CA GLY A 356 21.82 25.81 2.82
C GLY A 356 22.89 26.40 1.88
N LYS A 357 24.13 26.00 2.05
CA LYS A 357 25.27 26.50 1.30
C LYS A 357 25.52 25.67 0.03
N LYS A 358 25.74 26.38 -1.07
CA LYS A 358 26.21 25.78 -2.32
C LYS A 358 27.71 25.43 -2.21
N VAL A 359 28.50 26.32 -1.59
CA VAL A 359 29.91 26.12 -1.34
C VAL A 359 30.22 26.44 0.11
N ALA A 360 30.80 25.48 0.83
CA ALA A 360 31.26 25.70 2.19
C ALA A 360 32.52 26.59 2.21
N ASN A 361 32.69 27.40 3.24
CA ASN A 361 33.87 28.22 3.44
C ASN A 361 35.16 27.38 3.48
N SER A 362 36.14 27.80 2.74
CA SER A 362 37.48 27.18 2.70
C SER A 362 38.55 28.27 2.57
N TRP A 363 39.80 27.87 2.68
CA TRP A 363 40.93 28.78 2.47
C TRP A 363 40.99 29.39 1.07
N ALA A 364 40.42 28.71 0.08
CA ALA A 364 40.44 29.09 -1.34
C ALA A 364 39.17 29.78 -1.80
N HIS A 365 38.07 29.69 -1.02
CA HIS A 365 36.77 30.18 -1.48
C HIS A 365 35.90 30.57 -0.27
N PRO A 366 35.28 31.77 -0.27
CA PRO A 366 34.28 32.14 0.72
C PRO A 366 33.05 31.24 0.58
N ASP A 367 32.22 31.18 1.61
CA ASP A 367 30.95 30.50 1.53
C ASP A 367 29.99 31.20 0.53
N GLU A 368 29.22 30.36 -0.17
CA GLU A 368 28.19 30.83 -1.11
C GLU A 368 26.89 30.10 -0.77
N ASN A 369 25.81 30.83 -0.57
CA ASN A 369 24.50 30.24 -0.34
C ASN A 369 23.93 29.70 -1.63
N SER A 370 23.15 28.64 -1.52
CA SER A 370 22.31 28.15 -2.62
C SER A 370 21.32 29.24 -3.07
N SER A 371 20.85 29.15 -4.30
CA SER A 371 19.94 30.13 -4.87
C SER A 371 18.92 29.49 -5.81
N VAL A 372 17.86 30.23 -6.09
CA VAL A 372 16.84 29.76 -7.08
C VAL A 372 17.45 29.62 -8.48
N TYR A 373 18.51 30.39 -8.79
CA TYR A 373 19.22 30.28 -10.08
C TYR A 373 19.98 28.97 -10.20
N GLU A 374 20.55 28.49 -9.11
CA GLU A 374 21.18 27.16 -9.06
C GLU A 374 20.14 26.06 -9.33
N LEU A 375 18.97 26.11 -8.68
CA LEU A 375 17.88 25.17 -8.92
C LEU A 375 17.39 25.25 -10.37
N LYS A 376 17.22 26.46 -10.93
CA LYS A 376 16.85 26.68 -12.33
C LYS A 376 17.83 25.98 -13.26
N ALA A 377 19.15 26.12 -13.03
CA ALA A 377 20.18 25.49 -13.84
C ALA A 377 20.05 23.95 -13.81
N TYR A 378 19.75 23.34 -12.67
CA TYR A 378 19.51 21.90 -12.59
C TYR A 378 18.26 21.48 -13.38
N VAL A 379 17.16 22.21 -13.27
CA VAL A 379 15.93 21.95 -14.04
C VAL A 379 16.21 22.05 -15.54
N GLU A 380 16.84 23.11 -16.00
CA GLU A 380 17.19 23.30 -17.43
C GLU A 380 18.13 22.21 -17.94
N ASN A 381 19.13 21.82 -17.15
CA ASN A 381 20.05 20.74 -17.50
C ASN A 381 19.36 19.38 -17.63
N ILE A 382 18.35 19.09 -16.77
CA ILE A 382 17.53 17.89 -16.91
C ILE A 382 16.74 17.94 -18.24
N LEU A 383 16.09 19.07 -18.54
CA LEU A 383 15.32 19.22 -19.78
C LEU A 383 16.22 19.06 -21.03
N LYS A 384 17.40 19.69 -21.03
CA LYS A 384 18.42 19.53 -22.08
C LYS A 384 18.88 18.06 -22.20
N ARG A 385 19.14 17.39 -21.07
CA ARG A 385 19.59 15.99 -21.04
C ARG A 385 18.56 15.05 -21.63
N LEU A 386 17.27 15.36 -21.45
CA LEU A 386 16.15 14.63 -22.04
C LEU A 386 15.94 14.98 -23.53
N GLY A 387 16.72 15.94 -24.07
CA GLY A 387 16.70 16.34 -25.47
C GLY A 387 15.68 17.44 -25.81
N LEU A 388 15.15 18.13 -24.80
CA LEU A 388 14.27 19.27 -25.02
C LEU A 388 15.10 20.54 -25.32
N ASP A 389 14.72 21.23 -26.37
CA ASP A 389 15.27 22.55 -26.71
C ASP A 389 14.55 23.64 -25.91
N LEU A 390 15.27 24.32 -25.02
CA LEU A 390 14.70 25.33 -24.12
C LEU A 390 14.05 26.50 -24.88
N HIS A 391 14.55 26.88 -26.06
CA HIS A 391 13.95 27.93 -26.89
C HIS A 391 12.58 27.56 -27.44
N ASN A 392 12.24 26.27 -27.41
CA ASN A 392 10.92 25.77 -27.79
C ASN A 392 9.96 25.63 -26.61
N LEU A 393 10.39 25.96 -25.42
CA LEU A 393 9.58 25.97 -24.21
C LEU A 393 9.14 27.40 -23.84
N VAL A 394 8.04 27.49 -23.10
CA VAL A 394 7.51 28.75 -22.61
C VAL A 394 7.74 28.79 -21.10
N VAL A 395 8.49 29.78 -20.66
CA VAL A 395 8.71 30.06 -19.23
C VAL A 395 7.79 31.20 -18.81
N GLY A 396 7.09 31.06 -17.69
CA GLY A 396 6.17 32.06 -17.17
C GLY A 396 6.17 32.13 -15.65
N ASN A 397 5.71 33.24 -15.11
CA ASN A 397 5.51 33.38 -13.68
C ASN A 397 4.43 32.41 -13.21
N LEU A 398 4.62 31.83 -12.05
CA LEU A 398 3.67 30.94 -11.38
C LEU A 398 3.28 31.54 -10.03
N THR A 399 1.98 31.66 -9.81
CA THR A 399 1.40 31.94 -8.49
C THR A 399 0.90 30.62 -7.92
N ASP A 400 1.45 30.21 -6.78
CA ASP A 400 1.12 28.94 -6.14
C ASP A 400 1.35 29.09 -4.62
N ASP A 401 0.51 28.45 -3.82
CA ASP A 401 0.50 28.60 -2.35
C ASP A 401 1.77 28.13 -1.67
N ILE A 402 2.49 27.20 -2.29
CA ILE A 402 3.72 26.64 -1.74
C ILE A 402 4.96 27.52 -2.02
N PHE A 403 4.85 28.46 -2.97
CA PHE A 403 5.98 29.29 -3.38
C PHE A 403 5.79 30.77 -3.00
N ALA A 404 6.87 31.41 -2.54
CA ALA A 404 6.94 32.85 -2.41
C ALA A 404 7.12 33.50 -3.79
N THR A 405 7.97 32.95 -4.63
CA THR A 405 8.16 33.28 -6.05
C THR A 405 8.46 32.03 -6.81
N ALA A 406 7.85 31.88 -7.98
CA ALA A 406 8.05 30.67 -8.79
C ALA A 406 7.93 30.94 -10.29
N LEU A 407 8.55 30.05 -11.05
CA LEU A 407 8.44 29.96 -12.49
C LEU A 407 7.87 28.58 -12.87
N SER A 408 7.19 28.56 -14.00
CA SER A 408 6.71 27.32 -14.63
C SER A 408 7.22 27.21 -16.06
N VAL A 409 7.51 25.98 -16.47
CA VAL A 409 7.98 25.65 -17.80
C VAL A 409 6.91 24.84 -18.52
N HIS A 410 6.51 25.27 -19.70
CA HIS A 410 5.44 24.69 -20.49
C HIS A 410 5.90 24.34 -21.91
N THR A 411 5.26 23.38 -22.51
CA THR A 411 5.34 23.19 -23.97
C THR A 411 4.60 24.34 -24.67
N LYS A 412 4.88 24.58 -25.96
CA LYS A 412 4.09 25.53 -26.79
C LYS A 412 2.59 25.20 -26.81
N GLY A 413 2.20 23.96 -26.56
CA GLY A 413 0.80 23.52 -26.40
C GLY A 413 0.19 23.73 -25.02
N GLY A 414 0.88 24.46 -24.12
CA GLY A 414 0.39 24.83 -22.78
C GLY A 414 0.48 23.72 -21.73
N LYS A 415 1.12 22.58 -22.00
CA LYS A 415 1.31 21.53 -21.00
C LYS A 415 2.48 21.87 -20.08
N ARG A 416 2.21 21.94 -18.77
CA ARG A 416 3.23 22.21 -17.74
C ARG A 416 4.14 20.98 -17.60
N LEU A 417 5.44 21.22 -17.77
CA LEU A 417 6.49 20.21 -17.62
C LEU A 417 7.18 20.30 -16.26
N ALA A 418 7.40 21.52 -15.79
CA ALA A 418 8.07 21.78 -14.51
C ALA A 418 7.52 23.04 -13.86
N SER A 419 7.62 23.12 -12.55
CA SER A 419 7.50 24.33 -11.73
C SER A 419 8.63 24.34 -10.71
N PHE A 420 9.18 25.53 -10.44
CA PHE A 420 10.25 25.67 -9.46
C PHE A 420 10.28 27.09 -8.86
N GLY A 421 10.73 27.17 -7.62
CA GLY A 421 10.76 28.46 -6.93
C GLY A 421 11.27 28.36 -5.50
N VAL A 422 11.05 29.44 -4.77
CA VAL A 422 11.38 29.58 -3.35
C VAL A 422 10.18 29.17 -2.52
N VAL A 423 10.33 28.21 -1.63
CA VAL A 423 9.24 27.76 -0.74
C VAL A 423 8.87 28.89 0.23
N THR A 424 7.56 29.04 0.52
CA THR A 424 7.09 30.10 1.42
C THR A 424 7.63 29.96 2.83
N LYS A 425 7.98 31.08 3.47
CA LYS A 425 8.44 31.12 4.87
C LYS A 425 7.40 30.54 5.84
N LYS A 426 6.11 30.66 5.51
CA LYS A 426 5.02 30.08 6.32
C LYS A 426 5.14 28.57 6.39
N LEU A 427 5.39 27.89 5.26
CA LEU A 427 5.58 26.45 5.22
C LEU A 427 6.88 26.04 5.92
N LEU A 428 8.01 26.71 5.63
CA LEU A 428 9.29 26.39 6.27
C LEU A 428 9.20 26.47 7.79
N LYS A 429 8.52 27.48 8.33
CA LYS A 429 8.28 27.61 9.77
C LYS A 429 7.41 26.48 10.34
N ALA A 430 6.45 25.98 9.58
CA ALA A 430 5.62 24.84 10.00
C ALA A 430 6.41 23.53 10.12
N PHE A 431 7.54 23.42 9.41
CA PHE A 431 8.47 22.29 9.48
C PHE A 431 9.72 22.57 10.33
N ASP A 432 9.77 23.71 11.02
CA ASP A 432 10.92 24.12 11.85
C ASP A 432 12.24 24.22 11.04
N ILE A 433 12.15 24.76 9.83
CA ILE A 433 13.28 24.97 8.90
C ILE A 433 13.61 26.47 8.84
N ASP A 434 14.84 26.82 9.23
CA ASP A 434 15.32 28.20 9.25
C ASP A 434 15.88 28.65 7.88
N ASN A 435 16.54 27.77 7.15
CA ASN A 435 17.13 28.07 5.85
C ASN A 435 16.07 28.20 4.75
N GLU A 436 16.36 29.05 3.74
CA GLU A 436 15.55 29.01 2.52
C GLU A 436 15.65 27.65 1.83
N VAL A 437 14.52 27.18 1.32
CA VAL A 437 14.43 25.95 0.53
C VAL A 437 13.95 26.30 -0.87
N TYR A 438 14.67 25.84 -1.86
CA TYR A 438 14.35 25.93 -3.26
C TYR A 438 13.81 24.59 -3.70
N TYR A 439 12.60 24.56 -4.26
CA TYR A 439 11.91 23.32 -4.66
C TYR A 439 11.55 23.37 -6.15
N ALA A 440 11.74 22.24 -6.82
CA ALA A 440 11.24 22.03 -8.16
C ALA A 440 10.39 20.77 -8.22
N ASP A 441 9.31 20.85 -8.98
CA ASP A 441 8.41 19.74 -9.32
C ASP A 441 8.38 19.58 -10.84
N LEU A 442 8.78 18.38 -11.31
CA LEU A 442 8.77 18.03 -12.73
C LEU A 442 7.75 16.91 -12.95
N ASN A 443 6.75 17.16 -13.77
CA ASN A 443 5.78 16.12 -14.14
C ASN A 443 6.43 15.13 -15.12
N TRP A 444 6.84 13.98 -14.59
CA TRP A 444 7.57 12.97 -15.36
C TRP A 444 6.76 12.39 -16.52
N LYS A 445 5.46 12.21 -16.32
CA LYS A 445 4.54 11.71 -17.34
C LYS A 445 4.42 12.66 -18.53
N GLU A 446 4.31 13.96 -18.27
CA GLU A 446 4.25 14.96 -19.32
C GLU A 446 5.61 15.15 -20.01
N LEU A 447 6.72 15.04 -19.27
CA LEU A 447 8.07 15.00 -19.85
C LEU A 447 8.23 13.82 -20.80
N MET A 448 7.83 12.61 -20.40
CA MET A 448 7.89 11.42 -21.27
C MET A 448 7.06 11.59 -22.54
N LYS A 449 5.92 12.28 -22.48
CA LYS A 449 5.14 12.62 -23.68
C LYS A 449 5.87 13.65 -24.56
N ALA A 450 6.44 14.69 -23.97
CA ALA A 450 7.12 15.77 -24.70
C ALA A 450 8.34 15.26 -25.47
N ILE A 451 9.07 14.28 -24.94
CA ILE A 451 10.27 13.74 -25.58
C ILE A 451 10.00 12.60 -26.58
N ARG A 452 8.74 12.15 -26.77
CA ARG A 452 8.44 11.06 -27.72
C ARG A 452 8.88 11.37 -29.16
N SER A 453 8.80 12.62 -29.56
CA SER A 453 9.15 13.09 -30.91
C SER A 453 10.61 13.55 -31.06
N VAL A 454 11.36 13.58 -29.95
CA VAL A 454 12.77 14.01 -29.96
C VAL A 454 13.62 12.98 -30.68
N LYS A 455 14.30 13.44 -31.75
CA LYS A 455 15.26 12.64 -32.49
C LYS A 455 16.67 13.17 -32.25
N ILE A 456 17.54 12.31 -31.77
CA ILE A 456 18.97 12.63 -31.65
C ILE A 456 19.55 12.71 -33.07
N SER A 457 20.14 13.84 -33.42
CA SER A 457 20.82 14.03 -34.67
C SER A 457 22.26 14.51 -34.44
N TYR A 458 23.18 13.91 -35.13
CA TYR A 458 24.58 14.35 -35.16
C TYR A 458 24.73 15.51 -36.13
N LYS A 459 25.44 16.56 -35.69
CA LYS A 459 25.91 17.65 -36.57
C LYS A 459 27.39 17.84 -36.33
N GLU A 460 28.16 18.03 -37.40
CA GLU A 460 29.58 18.37 -37.28
C GLU A 460 29.74 19.69 -36.51
N ILE A 461 30.76 19.75 -35.66
CA ILE A 461 31.14 20.96 -34.95
C ILE A 461 31.62 21.98 -35.98
N SER A 462 31.23 23.23 -35.84
CA SER A 462 31.68 24.32 -36.70
C SER A 462 33.21 24.42 -36.69
N LYS A 463 33.80 24.48 -37.89
CA LYS A 463 35.23 24.73 -38.04
C LYS A 463 35.63 26.17 -37.80
N PHE A 464 34.65 27.08 -37.72
CA PHE A 464 34.87 28.50 -37.45
C PHE A 464 34.72 28.79 -35.98
N PRO A 465 35.64 29.57 -35.36
CA PRO A 465 35.53 29.97 -33.98
C PRO A 465 34.33 30.90 -33.79
N ALA A 466 33.69 30.77 -32.64
CA ALA A 466 32.61 31.71 -32.22
C ALA A 466 33.19 33.09 -31.88
N VAL A 467 32.45 34.12 -32.21
CA VAL A 467 32.82 35.50 -31.90
C VAL A 467 31.87 36.01 -30.79
N LYS A 468 32.42 36.42 -29.68
CA LYS A 468 31.68 37.13 -28.61
C LYS A 468 31.58 38.60 -28.91
N ARG A 469 30.44 39.17 -28.63
CA ARG A 469 30.15 40.64 -28.71
C ARG A 469 29.38 41.04 -27.47
N ASP A 470 29.84 42.11 -26.81
CA ASP A 470 29.19 42.72 -25.67
C ASP A 470 28.29 43.84 -26.16
N LEU A 471 27.10 43.92 -25.60
CA LEU A 471 26.11 44.96 -25.90
C LEU A 471 25.63 45.57 -24.59
N ALA A 472 25.91 46.81 -24.37
CA ALA A 472 25.40 47.57 -23.24
C ALA A 472 24.11 48.30 -23.63
N LEU A 473 23.03 48.00 -22.92
CA LEU A 473 21.68 48.55 -23.18
C LEU A 473 21.25 49.39 -22.00
N LEU A 474 20.75 50.60 -22.27
CA LEU A 474 20.03 51.40 -21.28
C LEU A 474 18.55 51.05 -21.38
N LEU A 475 17.98 50.47 -20.33
CA LEU A 475 16.66 49.94 -20.34
C LEU A 475 15.82 50.44 -19.16
N ASP A 476 14.51 50.46 -19.32
CA ASP A 476 13.58 50.63 -18.21
C ASP A 476 13.65 49.44 -17.26
N LYS A 477 13.53 49.68 -15.96
CA LYS A 477 13.58 48.63 -14.91
C LYS A 477 12.52 47.54 -15.08
N ASN A 478 11.46 47.78 -15.83
CA ASN A 478 10.41 46.83 -16.09
C ASN A 478 10.74 45.84 -17.22
N VAL A 479 11.77 46.08 -18.03
CA VAL A 479 12.14 45.21 -19.14
C VAL A 479 12.86 43.99 -18.61
N GLN A 480 12.32 42.79 -18.96
CA GLN A 480 12.91 41.51 -18.55
C GLN A 480 13.97 41.07 -19.55
N PHE A 481 15.04 40.45 -19.06
CA PHE A 481 16.08 39.86 -19.93
C PHE A 481 15.53 38.91 -20.98
N ALA A 482 14.51 38.12 -20.63
CA ALA A 482 13.84 37.20 -21.53
C ALA A 482 13.21 37.87 -22.78
N GLU A 483 12.81 39.16 -22.66
CA GLU A 483 12.27 39.93 -23.81
C GLU A 483 13.39 40.28 -24.76
N ILE A 484 14.55 40.68 -24.21
CA ILE A 484 15.76 41.03 -24.98
C ILE A 484 16.29 39.79 -25.71
N GLU A 485 16.42 38.69 -24.96
CA GLU A 485 16.84 37.38 -25.49
C GLU A 485 15.95 36.95 -26.66
N LYS A 486 14.62 37.05 -26.48
CA LYS A 486 13.67 36.74 -27.53
C LYS A 486 13.83 37.60 -28.78
N ILE A 487 13.99 38.92 -28.60
CA ILE A 487 14.20 39.83 -29.73
C ILE A 487 15.48 39.46 -30.48
N ALA A 488 16.56 39.15 -29.76
CA ALA A 488 17.83 38.78 -30.36
C ALA A 488 17.69 37.51 -31.22
N TYR A 489 17.08 36.44 -30.70
CA TYR A 489 16.86 35.19 -31.45
C TYR A 489 15.83 35.33 -32.59
N ASP A 490 14.83 36.19 -32.45
CA ASP A 490 13.87 36.45 -33.51
C ASP A 490 14.52 37.27 -34.65
N THR A 491 15.50 38.11 -34.33
CA THR A 491 16.21 38.93 -35.30
C THR A 491 17.28 38.13 -36.05
N GLU A 492 18.11 37.35 -35.34
CA GLU A 492 19.18 36.59 -35.96
C GLU A 492 19.08 35.09 -35.62
N LYS A 493 18.49 34.33 -36.55
CA LYS A 493 18.17 32.92 -36.33
C LYS A 493 19.30 31.95 -36.74
N LYS A 494 20.30 32.37 -37.50
CA LYS A 494 21.30 31.49 -38.08
C LYS A 494 22.66 31.63 -37.42
N LEU A 495 23.11 32.86 -37.21
CA LEU A 495 24.47 33.12 -36.72
C LEU A 495 24.50 33.24 -35.18
N LEU A 496 23.43 33.75 -34.56
CA LEU A 496 23.36 33.87 -33.12
C LEU A 496 23.33 32.46 -32.49
N LYS A 497 24.24 32.21 -31.57
CA LYS A 497 24.37 30.94 -30.87
C LYS A 497 23.83 31.00 -29.43
N GLU A 498 24.19 32.07 -28.74
CA GLU A 498 23.90 32.24 -27.34
C GLU A 498 23.77 33.72 -26.99
N VAL A 499 22.88 34.05 -26.08
CA VAL A 499 22.70 35.37 -25.47
C VAL A 499 22.82 35.19 -23.97
N GLU A 500 23.81 35.85 -23.37
CA GLU A 500 24.11 35.75 -21.93
C GLU A 500 23.96 37.13 -21.29
N LEU A 501 23.47 37.17 -20.06
CA LEU A 501 23.52 38.34 -19.20
C LEU A 501 24.75 38.21 -18.30
N PHE A 502 25.74 39.07 -18.47
CA PHE A 502 26.98 39.01 -17.69
C PHE A 502 27.09 40.08 -16.61
N ASP A 503 26.37 41.19 -16.75
CA ASP A 503 26.37 42.23 -15.74
C ASP A 503 25.10 43.11 -15.80
N VAL A 504 24.71 43.64 -14.63
CA VAL A 504 23.60 44.62 -14.47
C VAL A 504 24.09 45.76 -13.61
N TYR A 505 24.17 46.95 -14.18
CA TYR A 505 24.51 48.15 -13.46
C TYR A 505 23.22 48.84 -12.99
N GLU A 506 23.14 49.21 -11.69
CA GLU A 506 22.05 49.99 -11.12
C GLU A 506 22.27 51.51 -11.32
#